data_85271ea6f8d40a3710e5cbc630ea0739
#
_entry.id   85271ea6f8d40a3710e5cbc630ea0739
#
_cell.length_a   1.000
_cell.length_b   1.000
_cell.length_c   1.000
_cell.angle_alpha   90.00
_cell.angle_beta   90.00
_cell.angle_gamma   90.00
#
_symmetry.space_group_name_H-M   'P 1'
#
loop_
_entity.id
_entity.type
_entity.pdbx_description
1 polymer ?
#
loop_
_entity_poly.entity_id
_entity_poly.type
_entity_poly.pdbx_seq_one_letter_code
_entity_poly.pdbx_strand_id
1 'polypeptide(L)'
;MTYAEFQRQFEEYAESAYKKLSTHSEPELISLISDKKENKYGIWKGSDNYQVWRVLQEKGAVKSIPPLFEIVRNLQNEYLVRYHACEALFAVAKINDDNLKGEVQYGLNKDRQAVDQQKAIAELERILAPFLKTPLNQDEPASAKPWWKRWPG
;
A
#
# COMPACT_ATOMS: atom_id res chain seq x y z
N MET A 1 30.06 17.78 6.72
CA MET A 1 28.69 17.71 7.22
C MET A 1 28.65 16.81 8.42
N THR A 2 28.09 17.28 9.49
CA THR A 2 27.93 16.48 10.69
C THR A 2 26.69 15.58 10.54
N TYR A 3 26.61 14.57 11.39
CA TYR A 3 25.45 13.69 11.40
C TYR A 3 24.16 14.49 11.69
N ALA A 4 24.26 15.45 12.62
CA ALA A 4 23.09 16.28 12.98
C ALA A 4 22.62 17.12 11.79
N GLU A 5 23.54 17.66 11.01
CA GLU A 5 23.20 18.43 9.82
C GLU A 5 22.56 17.56 8.78
N PHE A 6 23.09 16.37 8.57
CA PHE A 6 22.52 15.42 7.63
C PHE A 6 21.12 15.03 8.04
N GLN A 7 20.92 14.72 9.32
CA GLN A 7 19.62 14.32 9.82
C GLN A 7 18.59 15.45 9.65
N ARG A 8 18.98 16.68 9.96
CA ARG A 8 18.07 17.82 9.79
C ARG A 8 17.68 18.01 8.33
N GLN A 9 18.66 17.93 7.41
CA GLN A 9 18.39 18.08 5.99
C GLN A 9 17.46 16.98 5.48
N PHE A 10 17.67 15.75 5.96
CA PHE A 10 16.83 14.63 5.59
C PHE A 10 15.38 14.84 6.06
N GLU A 11 15.23 15.30 7.30
CA GLU A 11 13.90 15.56 7.87
C GLU A 11 13.18 16.69 7.12
N GLU A 12 13.90 17.75 6.80
CA GLU A 12 13.33 18.84 6.03
C GLU A 12 12.87 18.38 4.64
N TYR A 13 13.69 17.57 4.02
CA TYR A 13 13.37 17.01 2.69
C TYR A 13 12.14 16.10 2.78
N ALA A 14 12.11 15.24 3.78
CA ALA A 14 10.99 14.33 3.97
C ALA A 14 9.69 15.09 4.22
N GLU A 15 9.74 16.13 5.02
CA GLU A 15 8.57 16.92 5.33
C GLU A 15 8.08 17.70 4.10
N SER A 16 9.00 18.22 3.31
CA SER A 16 8.66 18.92 2.08
C SER A 16 8.00 17.97 1.08
N ALA A 17 8.55 16.78 0.93
CA ALA A 17 7.98 15.76 0.06
C ALA A 17 6.59 15.33 0.53
N TYR A 18 6.42 15.15 1.83
CA TYR A 18 5.13 14.80 2.40
C TYR A 18 4.08 15.88 2.12
N LYS A 19 4.42 17.13 2.32
CA LYS A 19 3.50 18.23 2.05
C LYS A 19 3.09 18.29 0.59
N LYS A 20 4.04 18.08 -0.29
CA LYS A 20 3.77 18.09 -1.71
C LYS A 20 2.84 16.94 -2.09
N LEU A 21 3.14 15.75 -1.61
CA LEU A 21 2.34 14.57 -1.93
C LEU A 21 0.96 14.63 -1.30
N SER A 22 0.81 15.29 -0.16
CA SER A 22 -0.49 15.38 0.48
C SER A 22 -1.48 16.27 -0.27
N THR A 23 -1.04 16.98 -1.30
CA THR A 23 -1.96 17.73 -2.14
C THR A 23 -2.55 16.85 -3.26
N HIS A 24 -2.03 15.65 -3.45
CA HIS A 24 -2.52 14.75 -4.49
C HIS A 24 -3.79 14.05 -4.05
N SER A 25 -4.63 13.73 -5.00
CA SER A 25 -5.83 12.94 -4.71
C SER A 25 -5.46 11.48 -4.53
N GLU A 26 -6.35 10.70 -3.97
CA GLU A 26 -6.13 9.27 -3.83
C GLU A 26 -5.84 8.59 -5.18
N PRO A 27 -6.60 8.84 -6.25
CA PRO A 27 -6.28 8.25 -7.55
C PRO A 27 -4.90 8.62 -8.05
N GLU A 28 -4.45 9.84 -7.82
CA GLU A 28 -3.12 10.25 -8.21
C GLU A 28 -2.06 9.50 -7.42
N LEU A 29 -2.26 9.33 -6.13
CA LEU A 29 -1.32 8.58 -5.29
C LEU A 29 -1.27 7.11 -5.71
N ILE A 30 -2.42 6.53 -6.04
CA ILE A 30 -2.49 5.16 -6.54
C ILE A 30 -1.71 5.04 -7.84
N SER A 31 -1.85 6.01 -8.73
CA SER A 31 -1.11 6.01 -9.97
C SER A 31 0.39 6.02 -9.72
N LEU A 32 0.83 6.81 -8.74
CA LEU A 32 2.25 6.90 -8.43
C LEU A 32 2.83 5.58 -7.94
N ILE A 33 2.09 4.84 -7.14
CA ILE A 33 2.60 3.58 -6.62
C ILE A 33 2.46 2.44 -7.63
N SER A 34 1.59 2.62 -8.63
CA SER A 34 1.35 1.59 -9.63
C SER A 34 2.25 1.74 -10.85
N ASP A 35 2.88 2.89 -11.01
CA ASP A 35 3.71 3.13 -12.16
C ASP A 35 5.05 2.45 -11.98
N LYS A 36 5.25 1.38 -12.72
CA LYS A 36 6.48 0.63 -12.65
C LYS A 36 7.51 1.05 -13.67
N LYS A 37 7.12 1.90 -14.60
CA LYS A 37 8.00 2.22 -15.69
C LYS A 37 9.25 2.91 -15.28
N GLU A 38 9.13 3.90 -14.51
CA GLU A 38 10.27 4.67 -14.14
C GLU A 38 10.90 4.19 -12.90
N ASN A 39 10.24 3.29 -12.25
CA ASN A 39 10.73 2.75 -11.03
C ASN A 39 11.20 3.83 -10.07
N LYS A 40 10.65 5.01 -10.22
CA LYS A 40 11.08 6.12 -9.40
C LYS A 40 10.72 5.91 -7.94
N TYR A 41 9.81 5.02 -7.69
CA TYR A 41 9.42 4.70 -6.34
C TYR A 41 10.07 3.41 -5.89
N GLY A 42 10.47 2.56 -6.81
CA GLY A 42 11.11 1.32 -6.46
C GLY A 42 12.56 1.52 -6.08
N ILE A 43 13.18 2.50 -6.67
CA ILE A 43 14.53 2.72 -6.34
C ILE A 43 14.71 3.56 -5.13
N TRP A 44 13.71 4.11 -4.65
CA TRP A 44 13.73 4.82 -3.40
C TRP A 44 14.93 5.68 -3.16
N LYS A 45 15.00 6.72 -3.93
CA LYS A 45 16.05 7.67 -3.75
C LYS A 45 15.56 8.71 -2.79
N GLY A 46 15.77 8.49 -1.59
CA GLY A 46 15.41 9.46 -0.59
C GLY A 46 13.97 9.37 -0.13
N SER A 47 13.54 10.34 0.59
CA SER A 47 12.32 10.29 1.36
C SER A 47 11.04 10.41 0.56
N ASP A 48 11.12 10.93 -0.66
CA ASP A 48 9.92 11.07 -1.48
C ASP A 48 9.20 9.76 -1.61
N ASN A 49 9.95 8.72 -1.80
CA ASN A 49 9.38 7.43 -2.07
C ASN A 49 8.67 6.84 -0.88
N TYR A 50 9.13 7.14 0.30
CA TYR A 50 8.48 6.65 1.50
C TYR A 50 7.33 7.57 1.91
N GLN A 51 7.40 8.82 1.53
CA GLN A 51 6.34 9.75 1.89
C GLN A 51 5.01 9.46 1.16
N VAL A 52 5.06 8.87 -0.03
CA VAL A 52 3.83 8.48 -0.71
C VAL A 52 3.07 7.43 0.11
N TRP A 53 3.80 6.50 0.75
CA TRP A 53 3.16 5.50 1.59
C TRP A 53 2.56 6.14 2.84
N ARG A 54 3.26 7.10 3.43
CA ARG A 54 2.79 7.81 4.59
C ARG A 54 1.49 8.57 4.28
N VAL A 55 1.45 9.24 3.14
CA VAL A 55 0.25 9.96 2.73
C VAL A 55 -0.91 8.99 2.50
N LEU A 56 -0.65 7.84 1.90
CA LEU A 56 -1.69 6.84 1.71
C LEU A 56 -2.20 6.27 3.03
N GLN A 57 -1.35 6.12 4.02
CA GLN A 57 -1.79 5.68 5.34
C GLN A 57 -2.82 6.65 5.92
N GLU A 58 -2.67 7.92 5.66
CA GLU A 58 -3.55 8.94 6.22
C GLU A 58 -4.76 9.24 5.35
N LYS A 59 -4.59 9.20 4.05
CA LYS A 59 -5.64 9.61 3.14
C LYS A 59 -6.27 8.50 2.33
N GLY A 60 -5.63 7.35 2.29
CA GLY A 60 -6.11 6.26 1.47
C GLY A 60 -7.44 5.70 1.96
N ALA A 61 -8.19 5.18 1.06
CA ALA A 61 -9.47 4.57 1.35
C ALA A 61 -9.62 3.27 0.56
N VAL A 62 -10.81 2.79 0.42
CA VAL A 62 -11.08 1.49 -0.19
C VAL A 62 -10.41 1.30 -1.56
N LYS A 63 -10.32 2.36 -2.35
CA LYS A 63 -9.73 2.26 -3.68
C LYS A 63 -8.24 1.97 -3.65
N SER A 64 -7.58 2.26 -2.54
CA SER A 64 -6.15 2.01 -2.41
C SER A 64 -5.86 0.55 -2.06
N ILE A 65 -6.84 -0.18 -1.57
CA ILE A 65 -6.62 -1.55 -1.09
C ILE A 65 -6.11 -2.50 -2.18
N PRO A 66 -6.77 -2.61 -3.34
CA PRO A 66 -6.27 -3.55 -4.34
C PRO A 66 -4.85 -3.25 -4.82
N PRO A 67 -4.49 -2.03 -5.19
CA PRO A 67 -3.12 -1.78 -5.63
C PRO A 67 -2.07 -1.96 -4.52
N LEU A 68 -2.42 -1.64 -3.29
CA LEU A 68 -1.50 -1.87 -2.18
C LEU A 68 -1.30 -3.37 -1.95
N PHE A 69 -2.38 -4.14 -2.01
CA PHE A 69 -2.28 -5.59 -1.83
C PHE A 69 -1.44 -6.23 -2.94
N GLU A 70 -1.56 -5.76 -4.18
CA GLU A 70 -0.76 -6.29 -5.26
C GLU A 70 0.75 -6.10 -5.01
N ILE A 71 1.12 -5.00 -4.40
CA ILE A 71 2.51 -4.76 -4.06
C ILE A 71 2.95 -5.67 -2.91
N VAL A 72 2.11 -5.80 -1.90
CA VAL A 72 2.43 -6.58 -0.71
C VAL A 72 2.59 -8.06 -1.03
N ARG A 73 1.71 -8.59 -1.87
CA ARG A 73 1.72 -10.01 -2.13
C ARG A 73 2.82 -10.48 -3.08
N ASN A 74 3.40 -9.55 -3.82
CA ASN A 74 4.46 -9.92 -4.76
C ASN A 74 5.81 -9.94 -4.05
N LEU A 75 6.23 -11.14 -3.69
CA LEU A 75 7.48 -11.34 -2.97
C LEU A 75 8.73 -10.99 -3.77
N GLN A 76 8.56 -10.69 -5.06
CA GLN A 76 9.69 -10.25 -5.89
C GLN A 76 9.95 -8.75 -5.73
N ASN A 77 9.02 -8.02 -5.15
CA ASN A 77 9.23 -6.62 -4.88
C ASN A 77 10.26 -6.44 -3.76
N GLU A 78 10.96 -5.32 -3.79
CA GLU A 78 11.93 -5.04 -2.74
C GLU A 78 11.29 -5.03 -1.37
N TYR A 79 12.06 -5.46 -0.39
CA TYR A 79 11.58 -5.58 0.98
C TYR A 79 10.99 -4.27 1.53
N LEU A 80 11.70 -3.17 1.37
CA LEU A 80 11.23 -1.90 1.92
C LEU A 80 9.96 -1.39 1.22
N VAL A 81 9.84 -1.65 -0.07
CA VAL A 81 8.63 -1.28 -0.80
C VAL A 81 7.45 -2.08 -0.26
N ARG A 82 7.63 -3.39 -0.09
CA ARG A 82 6.58 -4.25 0.46
C ARG A 82 6.27 -3.88 1.91
N TYR A 83 7.28 -3.56 2.68
CA TYR A 83 7.11 -3.16 4.08
C TYR A 83 6.22 -1.92 4.18
N HIS A 84 6.56 -0.87 3.45
CA HIS A 84 5.78 0.38 3.52
C HIS A 84 4.39 0.23 2.91
N ALA A 85 4.27 -0.53 1.83
CA ALA A 85 2.96 -0.82 1.25
C ALA A 85 2.07 -1.58 2.23
N CYS A 86 2.65 -2.50 2.99
CA CYS A 86 1.91 -3.26 4.00
C CYS A 86 1.45 -2.36 5.15
N GLU A 87 2.30 -1.44 5.60
CA GLU A 87 1.92 -0.49 6.63
C GLU A 87 0.72 0.34 6.15
N ALA A 88 0.79 0.82 4.91
CA ALA A 88 -0.31 1.60 4.34
C ALA A 88 -1.58 0.75 4.20
N LEU A 89 -1.43 -0.48 3.72
CA LEU A 89 -2.57 -1.37 3.51
C LEU A 89 -3.31 -1.67 4.81
N PHE A 90 -2.59 -2.01 5.86
CA PHE A 90 -3.23 -2.32 7.13
C PHE A 90 -3.92 -1.09 7.71
N ALA A 91 -3.32 0.09 7.54
CA ALA A 91 -3.94 1.33 8.01
C ALA A 91 -5.21 1.64 7.22
N VAL A 92 -5.15 1.56 5.90
CA VAL A 92 -6.31 1.87 5.05
C VAL A 92 -7.44 0.87 5.25
N ALA A 93 -7.12 -0.40 5.37
CA ALA A 93 -8.11 -1.45 5.59
C ALA A 93 -8.57 -1.53 7.03
N LYS A 94 -7.92 -0.77 7.92
CA LYS A 94 -8.25 -0.75 9.35
C LYS A 94 -8.11 -2.12 10.01
N ILE A 95 -7.06 -2.82 9.64
CA ILE A 95 -6.76 -4.11 10.23
C ILE A 95 -5.82 -3.89 11.41
N ASN A 96 -6.26 -4.25 12.60
CA ASN A 96 -5.49 -4.08 13.81
C ASN A 96 -4.98 -5.42 14.32
N ASP A 97 -4.22 -6.09 13.50
CA ASP A 97 -3.66 -7.38 13.85
C ASP A 97 -2.15 -7.30 13.60
N ASP A 98 -1.41 -6.88 14.63
CA ASP A 98 0.03 -6.68 14.49
C ASP A 98 0.77 -7.99 14.27
N ASN A 99 0.22 -9.09 14.74
CA ASN A 99 0.85 -10.39 14.53
C ASN A 99 0.76 -10.77 13.05
N LEU A 100 -0.41 -10.63 12.46
CA LEU A 100 -0.58 -10.89 11.04
C LEU A 100 0.28 -9.95 10.21
N LYS A 101 0.33 -8.67 10.60
CA LYS A 101 1.16 -7.71 9.88
C LYS A 101 2.63 -8.12 9.88
N GLY A 102 3.13 -8.53 11.02
CA GLY A 102 4.52 -9.01 11.12
C GLY A 102 4.77 -10.26 10.29
N GLU A 103 3.82 -11.16 10.26
CA GLU A 103 3.93 -12.38 9.45
C GLU A 103 3.97 -12.05 7.96
N VAL A 104 3.14 -11.11 7.53
CA VAL A 104 3.11 -10.68 6.13
C VAL A 104 4.38 -9.90 5.76
N GLN A 105 4.82 -9.01 6.63
CA GLN A 105 5.97 -8.15 6.34
C GLN A 105 7.29 -8.89 6.42
N TYR A 106 7.45 -9.67 7.48
CA TYR A 106 8.75 -10.23 7.79
C TYR A 106 8.83 -11.75 7.67
N GLY A 107 7.72 -12.42 7.57
CA GLY A 107 7.70 -13.87 7.68
C GLY A 107 7.99 -14.33 9.11
N LEU A 108 7.67 -13.49 10.08
CA LEU A 108 7.92 -13.80 11.49
C LEU A 108 6.68 -13.49 12.32
N ASN A 109 6.44 -14.29 13.31
CA ASN A 109 5.36 -14.03 14.27
C ASN A 109 5.86 -13.08 15.37
N LYS A 110 4.99 -12.75 16.31
CA LYS A 110 5.33 -11.81 17.38
C LYS A 110 6.49 -12.30 18.25
N ASP A 111 6.70 -13.60 18.32
CA ASP A 111 7.79 -14.17 19.09
C ASP A 111 9.05 -14.34 18.25
N ARG A 112 9.03 -13.77 17.07
CA ARG A 112 10.13 -13.79 16.10
C ARG A 112 10.49 -15.18 15.59
N GLN A 113 9.48 -16.03 15.54
CA GLN A 113 9.64 -17.35 14.95
C GLN A 113 9.25 -17.30 13.49
N ALA A 114 10.01 -17.95 12.65
CA ALA A 114 9.75 -17.96 11.21
C ALA A 114 8.38 -18.61 10.94
N VAL A 115 7.64 -18.00 10.03
CA VAL A 115 6.31 -18.48 9.66
C VAL A 115 6.24 -18.58 8.15
N ASP A 116 5.24 -19.26 7.65
CA ASP A 116 5.03 -19.34 6.21
C ASP A 116 4.40 -18.03 5.75
N GLN A 117 5.21 -17.17 5.17
CA GLN A 117 4.80 -15.86 4.71
C GLN A 117 3.69 -15.94 3.67
N GLN A 118 3.72 -16.94 2.81
CA GLN A 118 2.69 -17.08 1.80
C GLN A 118 1.33 -17.43 2.41
N LYS A 119 1.33 -18.20 3.48
CA LYS A 119 0.09 -18.48 4.20
C LYS A 119 -0.45 -17.22 4.86
N ALA A 120 0.44 -16.40 5.40
CA ALA A 120 0.02 -15.13 6.00
C ALA A 120 -0.59 -14.21 4.94
N ILE A 121 0.01 -14.16 3.75
CA ILE A 121 -0.51 -13.37 2.65
C ILE A 121 -1.87 -13.92 2.19
N ALA A 122 -2.03 -15.24 2.15
CA ALA A 122 -3.32 -15.84 1.78
C ALA A 122 -4.41 -15.50 2.81
N GLU A 123 -4.06 -15.47 4.09
CA GLU A 123 -5.00 -15.07 5.12
C GLU A 123 -5.37 -13.60 4.97
N LEU A 124 -4.40 -12.76 4.67
CA LEU A 124 -4.67 -11.35 4.40
C LEU A 124 -5.60 -11.19 3.19
N GLU A 125 -5.37 -11.97 2.15
CA GLU A 125 -6.22 -11.93 0.97
C GLU A 125 -7.65 -12.30 1.32
N ARG A 126 -7.83 -13.28 2.17
CA ARG A 126 -9.15 -13.70 2.62
C ARG A 126 -9.86 -12.56 3.35
N ILE A 127 -9.14 -11.87 4.21
CA ILE A 127 -9.70 -10.74 4.97
C ILE A 127 -10.07 -9.60 4.01
N LEU A 128 -9.25 -9.35 3.01
CA LEU A 128 -9.48 -8.26 2.07
C LEU A 128 -10.42 -8.60 0.92
N ALA A 129 -10.84 -9.84 0.82
CA ALA A 129 -11.65 -10.29 -0.33
C ALA A 129 -12.81 -9.37 -0.71
N PRO A 130 -13.59 -8.84 0.24
CA PRO A 130 -14.67 -7.94 -0.13
C PRO A 130 -14.20 -6.70 -0.89
N PHE A 131 -13.02 -6.23 -0.59
CA PHE A 131 -12.49 -5.03 -1.23
C PHE A 131 -11.79 -5.36 -2.55
N LEU A 132 -11.31 -6.58 -2.70
CA LEU A 132 -10.58 -6.97 -3.90
C LEU A 132 -11.52 -7.33 -5.05
N LYS A 133 -12.70 -7.80 -4.72
CA LYS A 133 -13.62 -8.22 -5.75
C LYS A 133 -14.49 -7.14 -6.30
N THR A 134 -14.76 -6.15 -5.49
CA THR A 134 -15.71 -5.18 -5.90
C THR A 134 -15.23 -4.08 -6.76
N PRO A 135 -14.13 -3.54 -6.55
CA PRO A 135 -13.79 -2.28 -7.18
C PRO A 135 -13.97 -2.21 -8.65
N LEU A 136 -13.45 -3.16 -9.32
CA LEU A 136 -13.53 -3.08 -10.71
C LEU A 136 -14.88 -3.20 -11.23
N ASN A 137 -15.60 -4.08 -10.70
CA ASN A 137 -16.89 -4.35 -11.21
C ASN A 137 -17.85 -3.30 -10.92
N GLN A 138 -17.56 -2.51 -9.92
CA GLN A 138 -18.51 -1.61 -9.55
C GLN A 138 -18.37 -0.35 -10.15
N ASP A 139 -17.24 -0.02 -10.50
CA ASP A 139 -17.08 1.25 -11.11
C ASP A 139 -17.72 1.18 -12.42
N GLU A 140 -17.94 -0.02 -12.85
CA GLU A 140 -18.49 -0.11 -14.00
C GLU A 140 -19.74 0.12 -13.90
N PRO A 141 -20.10 0.56 -14.49
CA PRO A 141 -21.28 1.07 -14.66
C PRO A 141 -22.28 0.34 -14.11
N ALA A 142 -22.16 0.16 -13.02
CA ALA A 142 -23.24 -0.22 -12.31
C ALA A 142 -24.26 0.69 -12.76
N SER A 143 -23.82 1.87 -12.94
CA SER A 143 -24.76 2.78 -13.31
C SER A 143 -25.09 2.62 -14.71
N ALA A 144 -24.24 2.20 -15.47
CA ALA A 144 -24.51 2.19 -16.84
C ALA A 144 -25.21 0.92 -17.17
N LYS A 145 -25.13 -0.03 -16.28
CA LYS A 145 -25.67 -1.20 -16.59
C LYS A 145 -26.49 -1.56 -15.51
N PRO A 146 -27.71 -1.51 -15.63
CA PRO A 146 -28.63 -1.79 -14.61
C PRO A 146 -28.28 -3.14 -14.13
N TRP A 147 -28.45 -3.33 -12.87
CA TRP A 147 -28.11 -4.56 -12.27
C TRP A 147 -28.75 -5.74 -12.97
N TRP A 148 -29.96 -5.59 -13.39
CA TRP A 148 -30.68 -6.67 -14.00
C TRP A 148 -30.09 -7.01 -15.32
N LYS A 149 -29.38 -6.13 -15.92
CA LYS A 149 -28.82 -6.44 -17.16
C LYS A 149 -27.56 -7.16 -16.98
N ARG A 150 -26.97 -7.02 -15.86
CA ARG A 150 -25.75 -7.68 -15.65
C ARG A 150 -26.00 -9.08 -15.36
N TRP A 151 -27.20 -9.36 -15.09
CA TRP A 151 -27.45 -10.63 -14.71
C TRP A 151 -27.82 -11.33 -15.79
N PRO A 152 -27.53 -11.73 -16.40
CA PRO A 152 -27.95 -12.16 -17.34
C PRO A 152 -28.27 -12.64 -17.23
N GLY A 153 -28.40 -12.33 -17.12
CA GLY A 153 -28.44 -12.29 -17.27
C GLY A 153 -28.07 -11.57 -16.73
#